data_d8609c818767049de8157e8315403e87
#
_entry.id   d8609c818767049de8157e8315403e87
#
_cell.length_a   1.000
_cell.length_b   1.000
_cell.length_c   1.000
_cell.angle_alpha   90.00
_cell.angle_beta   90.00
_cell.angle_gamma   90.00
#
_symmetry.space_group_name_H-M   'P 1'
#
loop_
_entity.id
_entity.type
_entity.pdbx_description
1 polymer ?
#
loop_
_entity_poly.entity_id
_entity_poly.type
_entity_poly.pdbx_seq_one_letter_code
_entity_poly.pdbx_strand_id
1 'polypeptide(L)'
;MNGGKYKKIKTTKAASVTHKKLKTGAVYIYKVRGINQGKKGSYSSVQRIRTLADTKPGLSAAVTGTTAVLEWNKVKNATGYYLYKAGANGKWNKITAVKERSYVVNGLELGGVYSYKVVPYLSADGKTFKGSSSVKKITMPDSGWLLDYVQPYAKPLSYESYNARAFTMRGTSYTHGFAVRGTLRNDEGIYFNLGGKYASLTFKTGIKDGKYTARRRPAKVTIKADGKTIENGTFEIKDDEAFSTHTINVKGCKDLRIYIVPGDIIKLPDTEYGFADVKLSK
;
A
#
# COMPACT_ATOMS: atom_id res chain seq x y z
N MET A 1 34.03 20.62 -17.62
CA MET A 1 34.02 20.01 -18.97
C MET A 1 35.42 19.50 -19.22
N ASN A 2 35.66 18.20 -19.21
CA ASN A 2 36.97 17.65 -19.58
C ASN A 2 37.06 17.72 -21.12
N GLY A 3 37.79 18.69 -21.64
CA GLY A 3 38.04 18.91 -23.06
C GLY A 3 38.93 17.83 -23.68
N GLY A 4 38.43 16.60 -23.75
CA GLY A 4 39.14 15.51 -24.44
C GLY A 4 39.28 15.82 -25.92
N LYS A 5 40.48 15.55 -26.48
CA LYS A 5 40.74 15.69 -27.91
C LYS A 5 39.83 14.73 -28.70
N TYR A 6 39.26 15.22 -29.83
CA TYR A 6 38.51 14.34 -30.74
C TYR A 6 39.40 13.25 -31.32
N LYS A 7 38.95 12.00 -31.28
CA LYS A 7 39.58 10.88 -31.87
C LYS A 7 38.79 10.38 -33.09
N LYS A 8 39.45 10.18 -34.22
CA LYS A 8 38.83 9.59 -35.40
C LYS A 8 38.37 8.16 -35.09
N ILE A 9 37.07 7.89 -35.28
CA ILE A 9 36.50 6.55 -35.07
C ILE A 9 36.41 5.74 -36.36
N LYS A 10 36.11 6.38 -37.51
CA LYS A 10 35.96 5.71 -38.79
C LYS A 10 36.04 6.70 -39.96
N THR A 11 36.49 6.18 -41.12
CA THR A 11 36.26 6.80 -42.43
C THR A 11 35.41 5.83 -43.25
N THR A 12 34.35 6.30 -43.92
CA THR A 12 33.37 5.49 -44.63
C THR A 12 32.78 6.25 -45.80
N LYS A 13 32.37 5.53 -46.86
CA LYS A 13 31.56 6.08 -47.96
C LYS A 13 30.06 6.05 -47.62
N ALA A 14 29.64 5.28 -46.59
CA ALA A 14 28.26 5.18 -46.16
C ALA A 14 27.81 6.44 -45.38
N ALA A 15 26.56 6.83 -45.52
CA ALA A 15 25.95 7.96 -44.82
C ALA A 15 25.74 7.74 -43.31
N SER A 16 26.03 6.52 -42.80
CA SER A 16 25.85 6.17 -41.39
C SER A 16 27.03 5.38 -40.83
N VAL A 17 27.25 5.52 -39.51
CA VAL A 17 28.27 4.78 -38.76
C VAL A 17 27.69 4.32 -37.44
N THR A 18 27.88 3.00 -37.11
CA THR A 18 27.57 2.47 -35.80
C THR A 18 28.83 2.43 -34.93
N HIS A 19 28.83 3.15 -33.79
CA HIS A 19 29.87 3.09 -32.77
C HIS A 19 29.43 2.13 -31.66
N LYS A 20 30.12 1.00 -31.55
CA LYS A 20 29.82 -0.06 -30.57
C LYS A 20 30.73 0.05 -29.33
N LYS A 21 30.43 -0.73 -28.26
CA LYS A 21 31.19 -0.84 -27.01
C LYS A 21 31.37 0.51 -26.30
N LEU A 22 30.31 1.33 -26.30
CA LEU A 22 30.28 2.58 -25.56
C LEU A 22 30.20 2.29 -24.03
N LYS A 23 30.92 3.07 -23.24
CA LYS A 23 30.81 3.02 -21.77
C LYS A 23 29.43 3.46 -21.33
N THR A 24 28.84 2.77 -20.36
CA THR A 24 27.56 3.12 -19.77
C THR A 24 27.67 4.37 -18.88
N GLY A 25 26.59 5.13 -18.74
CA GLY A 25 26.55 6.36 -17.94
C GLY A 25 27.44 7.49 -18.47
N ALA A 26 27.92 7.41 -19.71
CA ALA A 26 28.82 8.36 -20.33
C ALA A 26 28.11 9.35 -21.27
N VAL A 27 28.80 10.43 -21.59
CA VAL A 27 28.40 11.39 -22.64
C VAL A 27 29.45 11.33 -23.75
N TYR A 28 28.98 11.09 -24.96
CA TYR A 28 29.81 11.08 -26.16
C TYR A 28 29.46 12.31 -27.03
N ILE A 29 30.50 12.87 -27.65
CA ILE A 29 30.37 14.05 -28.48
C ILE A 29 30.90 13.67 -29.85
N TYR A 30 30.10 13.84 -30.89
CA TYR A 30 30.43 13.47 -32.27
C TYR A 30 30.38 14.68 -33.17
N LYS A 31 31.22 14.68 -34.17
CA LYS A 31 31.19 15.57 -35.34
C LYS A 31 31.68 14.77 -36.56
N VAL A 32 31.19 15.09 -37.72
CA VAL A 32 31.54 14.46 -38.99
C VAL A 32 32.00 15.52 -39.97
N ARG A 33 32.85 15.15 -40.92
CA ARG A 33 33.22 15.99 -42.08
C ARG A 33 33.34 15.16 -43.35
N GLY A 34 33.06 15.77 -44.48
CA GLY A 34 33.30 15.20 -45.78
C GLY A 34 34.80 15.19 -46.12
N ILE A 35 35.20 14.20 -46.97
CA ILE A 35 36.54 14.13 -47.58
C ILE A 35 36.31 13.92 -49.07
N ASN A 36 36.85 14.76 -49.91
CA ASN A 36 36.83 14.65 -51.36
C ASN A 36 38.27 14.73 -51.90
N GLN A 37 38.70 13.69 -52.63
CA GLN A 37 40.06 13.57 -53.17
C GLN A 37 41.15 13.93 -52.15
N GLY A 38 41.04 13.43 -50.93
CA GLY A 38 41.98 13.71 -49.83
C GLY A 38 41.81 15.05 -49.12
N LYS A 39 41.10 16.02 -49.70
CA LYS A 39 40.82 17.32 -49.09
C LYS A 39 39.71 17.18 -48.05
N LYS A 40 39.90 17.79 -46.88
CA LYS A 40 39.02 17.72 -45.72
C LYS A 40 38.14 18.94 -45.66
N GLY A 41 36.81 18.75 -45.69
CA GLY A 41 35.83 19.82 -45.51
C GLY A 41 35.66 20.24 -44.03
N SER A 42 34.80 21.22 -43.79
CA SER A 42 34.42 21.68 -42.46
C SER A 42 33.70 20.59 -41.69
N TYR A 43 33.79 20.64 -40.34
CA TYR A 43 33.04 19.75 -39.48
C TYR A 43 31.58 20.17 -39.39
N SER A 44 30.71 19.18 -39.23
CA SER A 44 29.31 19.38 -38.84
C SER A 44 29.18 20.03 -37.47
N SER A 45 28.00 20.49 -37.13
CA SER A 45 27.60 20.80 -35.74
C SER A 45 27.85 19.57 -34.83
N VAL A 46 28.11 19.86 -33.57
CA VAL A 46 28.41 18.84 -32.56
C VAL A 46 27.13 18.16 -32.09
N GLN A 47 27.11 16.82 -32.13
CA GLN A 47 26.03 16.00 -31.56
C GLN A 47 26.48 15.40 -30.24
N ARG A 48 25.59 15.47 -29.22
CA ARG A 48 25.82 14.89 -27.88
C ARG A 48 24.92 13.70 -27.69
N ILE A 49 25.50 12.54 -27.43
CA ILE A 49 24.77 11.31 -27.12
C ILE A 49 25.10 10.89 -25.71
N ARG A 50 24.06 10.51 -24.94
CA ARG A 50 24.20 9.96 -23.59
C ARG A 50 23.90 8.47 -23.61
N THR A 51 24.67 7.71 -22.86
CA THR A 51 24.34 6.31 -22.57
C THR A 51 23.77 6.18 -21.18
N LEU A 52 22.82 5.27 -20.99
CA LEU A 52 22.26 4.96 -19.68
C LEU A 52 23.33 4.30 -18.81
N ALA A 53 23.38 4.59 -17.52
CA ALA A 53 24.25 3.86 -16.60
C ALA A 53 23.74 2.43 -16.41
N ASP A 54 24.65 1.47 -16.42
CA ASP A 54 24.35 0.07 -16.12
C ASP A 54 24.39 -0.16 -14.59
N THR A 55 23.55 0.58 -13.90
CA THR A 55 23.41 0.51 -12.43
C THR A 55 21.97 0.12 -12.11
N LYS A 56 21.84 -0.94 -11.33
CA LYS A 56 20.51 -1.33 -10.81
C LYS A 56 19.99 -0.22 -9.91
N PRO A 57 18.71 0.19 -10.04
CA PRO A 57 18.16 1.28 -9.24
C PRO A 57 18.05 0.95 -7.74
N GLY A 58 18.15 -0.33 -7.33
CA GLY A 58 17.90 -0.73 -5.94
C GLY A 58 16.45 -0.43 -5.56
N LEU A 59 15.60 -1.43 -5.42
CA LEU A 59 14.18 -1.25 -5.10
C LEU A 59 13.91 -1.67 -3.67
N SER A 60 13.43 -0.74 -2.85
CA SER A 60 12.91 -0.94 -1.50
C SER A 60 11.40 -0.82 -1.44
N ALA A 61 10.80 -1.29 -0.37
CA ALA A 61 9.38 -1.13 -0.09
C ALA A 61 9.16 -1.01 1.41
N ALA A 62 8.35 -0.05 1.81
CA ALA A 62 7.79 0.09 3.16
C ALA A 62 6.28 -0.16 3.09
N VAL A 63 5.74 -0.96 4.03
CA VAL A 63 4.33 -1.36 4.05
C VAL A 63 3.65 -0.77 5.27
N THR A 64 2.47 -0.19 5.09
CA THR A 64 1.59 0.30 6.16
C THR A 64 0.14 0.01 5.76
N GLY A 65 -0.58 -0.78 6.59
CA GLY A 65 -1.94 -1.21 6.27
C GLY A 65 -2.01 -1.90 4.90
N THR A 66 -2.87 -1.41 4.02
CA THR A 66 -3.05 -1.90 2.64
C THR A 66 -2.14 -1.23 1.62
N THR A 67 -1.21 -0.39 2.06
CA THR A 67 -0.39 0.46 1.19
C THR A 67 1.08 0.05 1.26
N ALA A 68 1.78 0.09 0.13
CA ALA A 68 3.23 0.01 0.06
C ALA A 68 3.81 1.23 -0.66
N VAL A 69 4.82 1.84 -0.06
CA VAL A 69 5.64 2.85 -0.73
C VAL A 69 6.87 2.16 -1.31
N LEU A 70 6.98 2.20 -2.63
CA LEU A 70 8.12 1.69 -3.39
C LEU A 70 9.10 2.84 -3.63
N GLU A 71 10.38 2.64 -3.34
CA GLU A 71 11.42 3.64 -3.55
C GLU A 71 12.65 3.04 -4.23
N TRP A 72 13.35 3.85 -5.03
CA TRP A 72 14.56 3.42 -5.73
C TRP A 72 15.57 4.55 -5.95
N ASN A 73 16.80 4.16 -6.16
CA ASN A 73 17.91 5.07 -6.35
C ASN A 73 17.94 5.65 -7.78
N LYS A 74 18.46 6.87 -7.89
CA LYS A 74 18.69 7.52 -9.17
C LYS A 74 19.70 6.76 -10.02
N VAL A 75 19.33 6.43 -11.25
CA VAL A 75 20.25 5.91 -12.26
C VAL A 75 20.72 7.06 -13.16
N LYS A 76 22.04 7.21 -13.29
CA LYS A 76 22.64 8.30 -14.08
C LYS A 76 22.18 8.23 -15.52
N ASN A 77 21.76 9.38 -16.04
CA ASN A 77 21.21 9.58 -17.38
C ASN A 77 19.85 8.91 -17.64
N ALA A 78 19.18 8.31 -16.64
CA ALA A 78 17.81 7.87 -16.83
C ALA A 78 16.88 9.07 -17.06
N THR A 79 15.98 8.95 -18.02
CA THR A 79 14.90 9.90 -18.30
C THR A 79 13.69 9.62 -17.42
N GLY A 80 13.52 8.36 -16.99
CA GLY A 80 12.46 7.90 -16.14
C GLY A 80 12.58 6.40 -15.85
N TYR A 81 11.53 5.86 -15.26
CA TYR A 81 11.46 4.48 -14.78
C TYR A 81 10.13 3.84 -15.19
N TYR A 82 10.20 2.62 -15.73
CA TYR A 82 9.03 1.77 -15.89
C TYR A 82 8.84 0.93 -14.65
N LEU A 83 7.65 0.94 -14.08
CA LEU A 83 7.24 0.09 -12.97
C LEU A 83 6.37 -1.04 -13.48
N TYR A 84 6.64 -2.25 -13.00
CA TYR A 84 5.91 -3.47 -13.34
C TYR A 84 5.48 -4.20 -12.07
N LYS A 85 4.35 -4.92 -12.17
CA LYS A 85 3.89 -5.89 -11.17
C LYS A 85 3.86 -7.27 -11.81
N ALA A 86 4.27 -8.30 -11.07
CA ALA A 86 4.11 -9.68 -11.52
C ALA A 86 2.63 -10.07 -11.47
N GLY A 87 2.14 -10.68 -12.55
CA GLY A 87 0.84 -11.34 -12.57
C GLY A 87 0.91 -12.75 -11.99
N ALA A 88 -0.24 -13.41 -11.82
CA ALA A 88 -0.35 -14.76 -11.29
C ALA A 88 0.43 -15.81 -12.11
N ASN A 89 0.59 -15.57 -13.40
CA ASN A 89 1.36 -16.41 -14.33
C ASN A 89 2.88 -16.09 -14.36
N GLY A 90 3.37 -15.26 -13.44
CA GLY A 90 4.76 -14.82 -13.39
C GLY A 90 5.17 -13.79 -14.45
N LYS A 91 4.28 -13.41 -15.37
CA LYS A 91 4.54 -12.36 -16.36
C LYS A 91 4.54 -10.98 -15.72
N TRP A 92 5.43 -10.11 -16.21
CA TRP A 92 5.55 -8.74 -15.77
C TRP A 92 4.60 -7.81 -16.53
N ASN A 93 3.60 -7.28 -15.83
CA ASN A 93 2.66 -6.30 -16.36
C ASN A 93 3.15 -4.90 -16.01
N LYS A 94 3.28 -4.02 -17.01
CA LYS A 94 3.65 -2.63 -16.80
C LYS A 94 2.51 -1.89 -16.11
N ILE A 95 2.80 -1.27 -14.97
CA ILE A 95 1.84 -0.43 -14.23
C ILE A 95 1.87 1.00 -14.79
N THR A 96 3.07 1.57 -14.86
CA THR A 96 3.25 2.99 -15.19
C THR A 96 4.66 3.30 -15.67
N ALA A 97 4.87 4.56 -16.08
CA ALA A 97 6.15 5.18 -16.30
C ALA A 97 6.20 6.49 -15.50
N VAL A 98 7.22 6.65 -14.67
CA VAL A 98 7.39 7.81 -13.78
C VAL A 98 8.78 8.44 -13.94
N LYS A 99 8.90 9.72 -13.58
CA LYS A 99 10.20 10.41 -13.47
C LYS A 99 10.69 10.42 -12.03
N GLU A 100 9.78 10.34 -11.10
CA GLU A 100 9.98 10.25 -9.66
C GLU A 100 10.72 8.95 -9.31
N ARG A 101 11.22 8.87 -8.10
CA ARG A 101 11.94 7.72 -7.57
C ARG A 101 11.16 7.00 -6.48
N SER A 102 9.87 7.24 -6.43
CA SER A 102 8.92 6.59 -5.54
C SER A 102 7.59 6.34 -6.24
N TYR A 103 6.84 5.39 -5.73
CA TYR A 103 5.48 5.08 -6.19
C TYR A 103 4.69 4.42 -5.07
N VAL A 104 3.46 4.87 -4.88
CA VAL A 104 2.55 4.32 -3.88
C VAL A 104 1.67 3.26 -4.51
N VAL A 105 1.63 2.09 -3.91
CA VAL A 105 0.74 0.98 -4.26
C VAL A 105 -0.29 0.83 -3.17
N ASN A 106 -1.56 0.84 -3.53
CA ASN A 106 -2.70 0.68 -2.63
C ASN A 106 -3.42 -0.65 -2.85
N GLY A 107 -4.29 -1.04 -1.90
CA GLY A 107 -5.15 -2.20 -2.03
C GLY A 107 -4.41 -3.54 -1.91
N LEU A 108 -3.33 -3.59 -1.12
CA LEU A 108 -2.66 -4.84 -0.78
C LEU A 108 -3.46 -5.59 0.29
N GLU A 109 -3.64 -6.90 0.09
CA GLU A 109 -4.44 -7.75 0.99
C GLU A 109 -3.56 -8.47 2.01
N LEU A 110 -4.11 -8.79 3.19
CA LEU A 110 -3.46 -9.64 4.21
C LEU A 110 -3.01 -10.96 3.60
N GLY A 111 -1.85 -11.47 4.01
CA GLY A 111 -1.25 -12.71 3.51
C GLY A 111 -0.84 -12.65 2.04
N GLY A 112 -1.07 -11.53 1.35
CA GLY A 112 -0.77 -11.37 -0.07
C GLY A 112 0.73 -11.32 -0.34
N VAL A 113 1.15 -11.89 -1.47
CA VAL A 113 2.53 -11.85 -1.95
C VAL A 113 2.59 -11.14 -3.29
N TYR A 114 3.36 -10.06 -3.34
CA TYR A 114 3.46 -9.20 -4.51
C TYR A 114 4.90 -9.02 -4.92
N SER A 115 5.17 -8.99 -6.23
CA SER A 115 6.49 -8.68 -6.75
C SER A 115 6.43 -7.49 -7.68
N TYR A 116 7.33 -6.52 -7.45
CA TYR A 116 7.46 -5.33 -8.26
C TYR A 116 8.84 -5.25 -8.88
N LYS A 117 8.91 -4.68 -10.09
CA LYS A 117 10.14 -4.49 -10.83
C LYS A 117 10.21 -3.06 -11.35
N VAL A 118 11.33 -2.38 -11.11
CA VAL A 118 11.63 -1.08 -11.68
C VAL A 118 12.72 -1.20 -12.74
N VAL A 119 12.52 -0.55 -13.89
CA VAL A 119 13.44 -0.55 -15.02
C VAL A 119 13.72 0.89 -15.42
N PRO A 120 14.94 1.41 -15.25
CA PRO A 120 15.31 2.72 -15.72
C PRO A 120 15.31 2.75 -17.24
N TYR A 121 14.92 3.88 -17.84
CA TYR A 121 15.03 4.07 -19.28
C TYR A 121 15.63 5.43 -19.63
N LEU A 122 16.26 5.49 -20.78
CA LEU A 122 16.72 6.70 -21.42
C LEU A 122 15.96 6.88 -22.73
N SER A 123 15.24 7.99 -22.88
CA SER A 123 14.66 8.41 -24.16
C SER A 123 15.59 9.41 -24.83
N ALA A 124 16.00 9.10 -26.05
CA ALA A 124 16.84 9.95 -26.88
C ALA A 124 16.52 9.69 -28.36
N ASP A 125 16.38 10.77 -29.14
CA ASP A 125 16.17 10.73 -30.60
C ASP A 125 15.02 9.80 -31.03
N GLY A 126 13.87 9.89 -30.33
CA GLY A 126 12.69 9.06 -30.58
C GLY A 126 12.83 7.57 -30.20
N LYS A 127 13.96 7.17 -29.64
CA LYS A 127 14.23 5.79 -29.20
C LYS A 127 14.30 5.68 -27.67
N THR A 128 13.90 4.52 -27.16
CA THR A 128 13.96 4.21 -25.72
C THR A 128 14.92 3.06 -25.47
N PHE A 129 15.87 3.30 -24.59
CA PHE A 129 16.86 2.31 -24.14
C PHE A 129 16.56 1.95 -22.69
N LYS A 130 16.40 0.68 -22.39
CA LYS A 130 16.14 0.17 -21.04
C LYS A 130 17.45 -0.25 -20.38
N GLY A 131 17.60 0.06 -19.08
CA GLY A 131 18.73 -0.36 -18.26
C GLY A 131 18.42 -1.59 -17.43
N SER A 132 19.38 -1.95 -16.56
CA SER A 132 19.24 -3.06 -15.63
C SER A 132 18.15 -2.82 -14.60
N SER A 133 17.33 -3.83 -14.32
CA SER A 133 16.17 -3.73 -13.42
C SER A 133 16.51 -4.15 -12.00
N SER A 134 15.72 -3.67 -11.05
CA SER A 134 15.62 -4.20 -9.69
C SER A 134 14.23 -4.76 -9.43
N VAL A 135 14.19 -5.82 -8.63
CA VAL A 135 12.95 -6.50 -8.21
C VAL A 135 12.86 -6.49 -6.70
N LYS A 136 11.66 -6.26 -6.18
CA LYS A 136 11.33 -6.40 -4.76
C LYS A 136 10.10 -7.26 -4.60
N LYS A 137 10.19 -8.28 -3.75
CA LYS A 137 9.06 -9.06 -3.25
C LYS A 137 8.55 -8.43 -1.96
N ILE A 138 7.24 -8.28 -1.83
CA ILE A 138 6.53 -7.83 -0.64
C ILE A 138 5.67 -8.99 -0.18
N THR A 139 5.79 -9.37 1.08
CA THR A 139 4.88 -10.31 1.73
C THR A 139 4.10 -9.52 2.77
N MET A 140 2.78 -9.50 2.62
CA MET A 140 1.90 -8.84 3.58
C MET A 140 1.75 -9.73 4.81
N PRO A 141 1.57 -9.15 6.01
CA PRO A 141 1.30 -9.91 7.22
C PRO A 141 -0.02 -10.69 7.08
N ASP A 142 -0.13 -11.81 7.80
CA ASP A 142 -1.34 -12.64 7.83
C ASP A 142 -2.44 -12.05 8.73
N SER A 143 -2.14 -11.02 9.51
CA SER A 143 -3.09 -10.29 10.35
C SER A 143 -2.88 -8.78 10.28
N GLY A 144 -3.93 -8.02 10.51
CA GLY A 144 -3.88 -6.57 10.54
C GLY A 144 -5.13 -5.95 11.16
N TRP A 145 -5.10 -4.65 11.40
CA TRP A 145 -6.21 -3.94 12.04
C TRP A 145 -7.43 -3.91 11.12
N LEU A 146 -8.63 -4.23 11.65
CA LEU A 146 -9.87 -4.29 10.86
C LEU A 146 -10.05 -3.04 9.98
N LEU A 147 -9.94 -1.85 10.57
CA LEU A 147 -10.25 -0.59 9.89
C LEU A 147 -9.22 -0.16 8.84
N ASP A 148 -8.04 -0.80 8.79
CA ASP A 148 -7.08 -0.62 7.70
C ASP A 148 -7.50 -1.35 6.42
N TYR A 149 -8.28 -2.42 6.56
CA TYR A 149 -8.66 -3.31 5.45
C TYR A 149 -10.14 -3.22 5.08
N VAL A 150 -10.99 -2.97 6.07
CA VAL A 150 -12.45 -2.95 5.88
C VAL A 150 -13.08 -1.80 6.65
N GLN A 151 -13.82 -0.95 5.95
CA GLN A 151 -14.63 0.09 6.57
C GLN A 151 -16.08 -0.38 6.71
N PRO A 152 -16.81 0.06 7.75
CA PRO A 152 -18.21 -0.29 7.87
C PRO A 152 -19.05 0.39 6.77
N TYR A 153 -19.91 -0.38 6.11
CA TYR A 153 -20.83 0.14 5.10
C TYR A 153 -22.16 0.65 5.67
N ALA A 154 -22.51 0.21 6.89
CA ALA A 154 -23.61 0.74 7.68
C ALA A 154 -23.19 0.82 9.15
N LYS A 155 -23.61 1.86 9.84
CA LYS A 155 -23.23 2.13 11.23
C LYS A 155 -24.19 3.12 11.88
N PRO A 156 -24.40 3.05 13.22
CA PRO A 156 -25.14 4.05 13.98
C PRO A 156 -24.49 5.43 13.91
N LEU A 157 -25.26 6.50 14.10
CA LEU A 157 -24.75 7.88 14.16
C LEU A 157 -23.70 8.08 15.27
N SER A 158 -23.82 7.30 16.36
CA SER A 158 -22.90 7.34 17.51
C SER A 158 -21.58 6.61 17.28
N TYR A 159 -21.38 5.97 16.11
CA TYR A 159 -20.16 5.25 15.80
C TYR A 159 -18.96 6.19 15.63
N GLU A 160 -17.91 5.92 16.38
CA GLU A 160 -16.62 6.59 16.24
C GLU A 160 -15.53 5.57 15.92
N SER A 161 -14.78 5.81 14.85
CA SER A 161 -13.60 5.01 14.51
C SER A 161 -12.33 5.59 15.13
N TYR A 162 -11.47 4.69 15.60
CA TYR A 162 -10.16 5.03 16.14
C TYR A 162 -9.11 4.28 15.31
N ASN A 163 -8.46 5.02 14.42
CA ASN A 163 -7.32 4.57 13.64
C ASN A 163 -6.23 5.62 13.81
N ALA A 164 -5.19 5.30 14.57
CA ALA A 164 -4.14 6.19 15.04
C ALA A 164 -4.59 7.33 16.00
N ARG A 165 -5.88 7.42 16.36
CA ARG A 165 -6.41 8.31 17.41
C ARG A 165 -6.72 7.49 18.65
N ALA A 166 -6.27 7.93 19.83
CA ALA A 166 -6.45 7.18 21.07
C ALA A 166 -7.86 7.32 21.64
N PHE A 167 -8.36 6.23 22.25
CA PHE A 167 -9.46 6.21 23.20
C PHE A 167 -9.09 5.34 24.40
N THR A 168 -9.74 5.53 25.51
CA THR A 168 -9.44 4.77 26.72
C THR A 168 -10.60 3.92 27.18
N MET A 169 -10.29 2.76 27.75
CA MET A 169 -11.20 1.92 28.50
C MET A 169 -10.50 1.55 29.81
N ARG A 170 -11.12 1.85 30.95
CA ARG A 170 -10.56 1.64 32.30
C ARG A 170 -9.11 2.17 32.45
N GLY A 171 -8.86 3.37 31.91
CA GLY A 171 -7.55 4.01 31.95
C GLY A 171 -6.51 3.44 30.97
N THR A 172 -6.79 2.33 30.28
CA THR A 172 -5.90 1.78 29.25
C THR A 172 -6.19 2.42 27.90
N SER A 173 -5.14 2.92 27.25
CA SER A 173 -5.21 3.60 25.95
C SER A 173 -5.11 2.61 24.79
N TYR A 174 -5.96 2.78 23.78
CA TYR A 174 -6.01 2.01 22.55
C TYR A 174 -6.07 2.93 21.34
N THR A 175 -5.44 2.56 20.25
CA THR A 175 -5.36 3.39 19.02
C THR A 175 -6.00 2.75 17.80
N HIS A 176 -6.49 1.49 17.92
CA HIS A 176 -7.09 0.76 16.81
C HIS A 176 -8.39 0.09 17.25
N GLY A 177 -9.50 0.57 16.71
CA GLY A 177 -10.80 0.04 17.05
C GLY A 177 -11.92 1.02 16.77
N PHE A 178 -13.03 0.85 17.46
CA PHE A 178 -14.18 1.74 17.37
C PHE A 178 -14.95 1.77 18.70
N ALA A 179 -15.74 2.82 18.88
CA ALA A 179 -16.69 2.91 19.96
C ALA A 179 -18.05 3.31 19.43
N VAL A 180 -19.09 2.92 20.14
CA VAL A 180 -20.47 3.23 19.78
C VAL A 180 -21.34 3.29 21.03
N ARG A 181 -22.35 4.17 21.04
CA ARG A 181 -23.43 4.08 22.04
C ARG A 181 -24.32 2.90 21.68
N GLY A 182 -24.80 2.20 22.67
CA GLY A 182 -25.76 1.14 22.46
C GLY A 182 -27.01 1.65 21.75
N THR A 183 -27.54 0.87 20.84
CA THR A 183 -28.75 1.23 20.09
C THR A 183 -29.96 0.57 20.74
N LEU A 184 -31.08 1.29 20.77
CA LEU A 184 -32.35 0.75 21.29
C LEU A 184 -33.09 -0.09 20.25
N ARG A 185 -32.59 -0.13 19.01
CA ARG A 185 -33.19 -0.89 17.91
C ARG A 185 -32.41 -2.15 17.65
N ASN A 186 -33.08 -3.28 17.63
CA ASN A 186 -32.48 -4.59 17.36
C ASN A 186 -31.99 -4.77 15.91
N ASP A 187 -32.36 -3.84 15.03
CA ASP A 187 -32.02 -3.84 13.60
C ASP A 187 -30.89 -2.83 13.25
N GLU A 188 -30.45 -2.02 14.22
CA GLU A 188 -29.36 -1.07 14.02
C GLU A 188 -28.05 -1.64 14.54
N GLY A 189 -27.05 -1.75 13.68
CA GLY A 189 -25.75 -2.34 14.03
C GLY A 189 -24.61 -1.76 13.20
N ILE A 190 -23.42 -2.29 13.40
CA ILE A 190 -22.22 -1.97 12.63
C ILE A 190 -21.99 -3.11 11.64
N TYR A 191 -21.98 -2.81 10.35
CA TYR A 191 -21.94 -3.81 9.27
C TYR A 191 -20.67 -3.69 8.44
N PHE A 192 -19.97 -4.82 8.26
CA PHE A 192 -18.73 -4.90 7.52
C PHE A 192 -18.83 -5.94 6.40
N ASN A 193 -18.45 -5.55 5.19
CA ASN A 193 -18.29 -6.51 4.09
C ASN A 193 -16.91 -7.15 4.15
N LEU A 194 -16.82 -8.36 4.68
CA LEU A 194 -15.58 -9.15 4.77
C LEU A 194 -15.25 -9.90 3.47
N GLY A 195 -16.21 -10.07 2.58
CA GLY A 195 -16.04 -10.71 1.28
C GLY A 195 -15.56 -12.16 1.33
N GLY A 196 -15.70 -12.85 2.47
CA GLY A 196 -15.23 -14.24 2.66
C GLY A 196 -13.70 -14.39 2.77
N LYS A 197 -12.96 -13.31 2.97
CA LYS A 197 -11.50 -13.26 2.82
C LYS A 197 -10.71 -13.58 4.09
N TYR A 198 -11.35 -13.59 5.24
CA TYR A 198 -10.68 -13.67 6.54
C TYR A 198 -11.11 -14.93 7.29
N ALA A 199 -10.24 -15.43 8.17
CA ALA A 199 -10.51 -16.60 8.99
C ALA A 199 -10.99 -16.22 10.39
N SER A 200 -10.39 -15.22 11.03
CA SER A 200 -10.77 -14.82 12.38
C SER A 200 -10.82 -13.30 12.57
N LEU A 201 -11.61 -12.88 13.56
CA LEU A 201 -11.65 -11.52 14.09
C LEU A 201 -11.35 -11.60 15.60
N THR A 202 -10.30 -10.90 16.04
CA THR A 202 -9.92 -10.79 17.46
C THR A 202 -10.08 -9.35 17.92
N PHE A 203 -10.62 -9.14 19.10
CA PHE A 203 -10.84 -7.81 19.67
C PHE A 203 -10.97 -7.88 21.19
N LYS A 204 -10.80 -6.74 21.84
CA LYS A 204 -11.12 -6.50 23.25
C LYS A 204 -12.37 -5.66 23.36
N THR A 205 -13.20 -5.90 24.36
CA THR A 205 -14.39 -5.10 24.63
C THR A 205 -14.37 -4.51 26.03
N GLY A 206 -14.99 -3.36 26.16
CA GLY A 206 -15.14 -2.67 27.45
C GLY A 206 -15.98 -1.39 27.30
N ILE A 207 -16.24 -0.75 28.43
CA ILE A 207 -16.88 0.56 28.44
C ILE A 207 -15.79 1.62 28.21
N LYS A 208 -16.00 2.50 27.23
CA LYS A 208 -15.11 3.62 26.92
C LYS A 208 -15.15 4.65 28.06
N ASP A 209 -14.00 5.13 28.45
CA ASP A 209 -13.89 6.23 29.42
C ASP A 209 -14.41 7.53 28.81
N GLY A 210 -15.16 8.31 29.58
CA GLY A 210 -15.76 9.54 29.09
C GLY A 210 -16.42 10.36 30.19
N LYS A 211 -17.09 11.46 29.79
CA LYS A 211 -17.72 12.43 30.72
C LYS A 211 -18.86 11.87 31.58
N TYR A 212 -19.43 10.72 31.19
CA TYR A 212 -20.66 10.19 31.80
C TYR A 212 -20.34 8.91 32.62
N THR A 213 -19.59 9.06 33.70
CA THR A 213 -19.17 7.95 34.54
C THR A 213 -20.22 7.47 35.55
N ALA A 214 -21.29 8.22 35.76
CA ALA A 214 -22.20 7.99 36.89
C ALA A 214 -23.19 6.82 36.73
N ARG A 215 -23.39 6.26 35.51
CA ARG A 215 -24.25 5.09 35.26
C ARG A 215 -23.75 4.30 34.04
N ARG A 216 -22.65 3.60 34.22
CA ARG A 216 -22.17 2.64 33.24
C ARG A 216 -23.11 1.44 33.22
N ARG A 217 -23.61 1.07 32.07
CA ARG A 217 -24.60 -0.01 31.92
C ARG A 217 -24.02 -1.18 31.13
N PRO A 218 -24.32 -2.41 31.54
CA PRO A 218 -23.96 -3.55 30.71
C PRO A 218 -24.69 -3.49 29.37
N ALA A 219 -24.10 -4.09 28.36
CA ALA A 219 -24.75 -4.26 27.07
C ALA A 219 -24.56 -5.67 26.54
N LYS A 220 -25.59 -6.22 25.94
CA LYS A 220 -25.54 -7.47 25.21
C LYS A 220 -25.01 -7.19 23.81
N VAL A 221 -23.93 -7.87 23.43
CA VAL A 221 -23.39 -7.88 22.07
C VAL A 221 -23.87 -9.14 21.37
N THR A 222 -24.28 -9.00 20.12
CA THR A 222 -24.59 -10.11 19.22
C THR A 222 -23.90 -9.90 17.90
N ILE A 223 -23.05 -10.86 17.50
CA ILE A 223 -22.32 -10.83 16.22
C ILE A 223 -22.90 -11.89 15.30
N LYS A 224 -23.27 -11.47 14.09
CA LYS A 224 -23.83 -12.33 13.06
C LYS A 224 -22.91 -12.36 11.83
N ALA A 225 -22.74 -13.54 11.27
CA ALA A 225 -22.13 -13.76 9.96
C ALA A 225 -23.20 -14.23 8.98
N ASP A 226 -23.35 -13.49 7.87
CA ASP A 226 -24.34 -13.78 6.82
C ASP A 226 -25.77 -14.02 7.38
N GLY A 227 -26.15 -13.19 8.36
CA GLY A 227 -27.47 -13.21 9.01
C GLY A 227 -27.61 -14.19 10.19
N LYS A 228 -26.69 -15.11 10.41
CA LYS A 228 -26.72 -16.09 11.51
C LYS A 228 -25.79 -15.69 12.64
N THR A 229 -26.25 -15.82 13.91
CA THR A 229 -25.37 -15.63 15.06
C THR A 229 -24.26 -16.67 15.03
N ILE A 230 -23.01 -16.21 15.10
CA ILE A 230 -21.85 -17.09 15.09
C ILE A 230 -21.56 -17.66 16.47
N GLU A 231 -20.83 -18.78 16.52
CA GLU A 231 -20.36 -19.37 17.77
C GLU A 231 -19.52 -18.36 18.56
N ASN A 232 -19.75 -18.25 19.87
CA ASN A 232 -19.16 -17.23 20.76
C ASN A 232 -19.43 -15.76 20.34
N GLY A 233 -20.37 -15.55 19.44
CA GLY A 233 -20.76 -14.22 18.95
C GLY A 233 -21.78 -13.52 19.85
N THR A 234 -22.20 -14.10 20.98
CA THR A 234 -23.08 -13.47 21.96
C THR A 234 -22.39 -13.40 23.32
N PHE A 235 -22.24 -12.19 23.84
CA PHE A 235 -21.61 -11.93 25.14
C PHE A 235 -22.11 -10.58 25.72
N GLU A 236 -21.72 -10.29 26.95
CA GLU A 236 -22.04 -9.01 27.63
C GLU A 236 -20.75 -8.19 27.84
N ILE A 237 -20.89 -6.88 27.70
CA ILE A 237 -19.90 -5.91 28.14
C ILE A 237 -20.38 -5.38 29.48
N LYS A 238 -19.66 -5.63 30.55
CA LYS A 238 -19.97 -5.18 31.92
C LYS A 238 -18.95 -4.15 32.40
N ASP A 239 -19.33 -3.32 33.37
CA ASP A 239 -18.47 -2.25 33.89
C ASP A 239 -17.43 -2.78 34.91
N ASP A 240 -17.79 -3.78 35.65
CA ASP A 240 -17.02 -4.33 36.76
C ASP A 240 -16.03 -5.41 36.34
N GLU A 241 -16.12 -5.92 35.12
CA GLU A 241 -15.25 -6.96 34.60
C GLU A 241 -14.00 -6.41 33.93
N ALA A 242 -12.90 -7.15 34.02
CA ALA A 242 -11.70 -6.92 33.24
C ALA A 242 -12.02 -7.02 31.72
N PHE A 243 -11.19 -6.38 30.86
CA PHE A 243 -11.37 -6.48 29.42
C PHE A 243 -11.44 -7.95 28.99
N SER A 244 -12.51 -8.30 28.31
CA SER A 244 -12.61 -9.60 27.67
C SER A 244 -11.98 -9.55 26.30
N THR A 245 -11.08 -10.49 26.02
CA THR A 245 -10.56 -10.70 24.67
C THR A 245 -11.40 -11.77 23.98
N HIS A 246 -11.93 -11.42 22.82
CA HIS A 246 -12.75 -12.30 22.01
C HIS A 246 -12.00 -12.69 20.74
N THR A 247 -12.06 -13.95 20.36
CA THR A 247 -11.64 -14.42 19.04
C THR A 247 -12.78 -15.21 18.44
N ILE A 248 -13.28 -14.76 17.32
CA ILE A 248 -14.41 -15.36 16.62
C ILE A 248 -14.00 -15.86 15.24
N ASN A 249 -14.56 -16.98 14.84
CA ASN A 249 -14.35 -17.55 13.51
C ASN A 249 -15.24 -16.82 12.50
N VAL A 250 -14.62 -16.18 11.50
CA VAL A 250 -15.30 -15.49 10.41
C VAL A 250 -14.96 -16.08 9.04
N LYS A 251 -14.46 -17.32 9.01
CA LYS A 251 -14.09 -18.02 7.77
C LYS A 251 -15.28 -18.10 6.82
N GLY A 252 -15.11 -17.56 5.61
CA GLY A 252 -16.14 -17.54 4.58
C GLY A 252 -17.23 -16.48 4.77
N CYS A 253 -17.23 -15.73 5.89
CA CYS A 253 -18.20 -14.67 6.17
C CYS A 253 -18.06 -13.54 5.14
N LYS A 254 -19.15 -13.22 4.47
CA LYS A 254 -19.22 -12.07 3.55
C LYS A 254 -19.72 -10.83 4.27
N ASP A 255 -20.77 -10.95 5.06
CA ASP A 255 -21.47 -9.86 5.75
C ASP A 255 -21.41 -10.08 7.26
N LEU A 256 -20.57 -9.32 7.95
CA LEU A 256 -20.42 -9.33 9.41
C LEU A 256 -21.24 -8.20 10.00
N ARG A 257 -22.09 -8.52 10.98
CA ARG A 257 -22.93 -7.55 11.67
C ARG A 257 -22.74 -7.63 13.18
N ILE A 258 -22.51 -6.48 13.82
CA ILE A 258 -22.32 -6.34 15.26
C ILE A 258 -23.45 -5.50 15.83
N TYR A 259 -24.24 -6.07 16.72
CA TYR A 259 -25.34 -5.43 17.42
C TYR A 259 -24.97 -5.22 18.89
N ILE A 260 -25.30 -4.08 19.45
CA ILE A 260 -24.99 -3.72 20.84
C ILE A 260 -26.26 -3.15 21.47
N VAL A 261 -26.88 -3.94 22.35
CA VAL A 261 -28.16 -3.61 22.99
C VAL A 261 -27.92 -3.42 24.48
N PRO A 262 -28.11 -2.19 25.03
CA PRO A 262 -28.03 -1.94 26.46
C PRO A 262 -29.10 -2.69 27.22
N GLY A 263 -28.78 -3.14 28.45
CA GLY A 263 -29.67 -3.95 29.27
C GLY A 263 -30.91 -3.22 29.82
N ASP A 264 -30.96 -1.89 29.79
CA ASP A 264 -32.04 -1.07 30.36
C ASP A 264 -32.46 0.02 29.41
N ILE A 265 -33.78 0.08 29.07
CA ILE A 265 -34.32 0.85 27.94
C ILE A 265 -34.86 2.22 28.32
N ILE A 266 -34.88 2.61 29.63
CA ILE A 266 -35.71 3.74 30.12
C ILE A 266 -35.17 5.13 29.75
N LYS A 267 -33.88 5.29 29.39
CA LYS A 267 -33.31 6.56 28.87
C LYS A 267 -32.16 6.22 27.92
N LEU A 268 -31.94 7.05 26.88
CA LEU A 268 -30.83 6.98 25.97
C LEU A 268 -29.53 6.77 26.76
N PRO A 269 -28.78 5.67 26.57
CA PRO A 269 -27.58 5.41 27.33
C PRO A 269 -26.49 6.36 26.88
N ASP A 270 -25.94 7.13 27.80
CA ASP A 270 -24.72 7.91 27.56
C ASP A 270 -23.46 7.02 27.57
N THR A 271 -23.63 5.71 27.76
CA THR A 271 -22.56 4.72 27.80
C THR A 271 -22.07 4.41 26.40
N GLU A 272 -20.79 4.57 26.17
CA GLU A 272 -20.11 4.18 24.93
C GLU A 272 -19.37 2.84 25.15
N TYR A 273 -19.60 1.92 24.24
CA TYR A 273 -18.98 0.58 24.25
C TYR A 273 -17.83 0.56 23.24
N GLY A 274 -16.64 0.26 23.73
CA GLY A 274 -15.42 0.20 22.94
C GLY A 274 -15.09 -1.21 22.48
N PHE A 275 -14.65 -1.31 21.23
CA PHE A 275 -14.00 -2.45 20.63
C PHE A 275 -12.58 -2.03 20.29
N ALA A 276 -11.61 -2.56 21.04
CA ALA A 276 -10.21 -2.19 20.93
C ALA A 276 -9.37 -3.33 20.34
N ASP A 277 -8.24 -2.98 19.76
CA ASP A 277 -7.29 -3.92 19.15
C ASP A 277 -7.98 -4.88 18.16
N VAL A 278 -8.91 -4.34 17.36
CA VAL A 278 -9.73 -5.13 16.45
C VAL A 278 -8.90 -5.59 15.26
N LYS A 279 -8.56 -6.88 15.21
CA LYS A 279 -7.70 -7.50 14.19
C LYS A 279 -8.41 -8.54 13.36
N LEU A 280 -8.15 -8.51 12.06
CA LEU A 280 -8.48 -9.59 11.13
C LEU A 280 -7.25 -10.48 10.91
N SER A 281 -7.46 -11.78 10.69
CA SER A 281 -6.43 -12.70 10.21
C SER A 281 -6.94 -13.60 9.08
N LYS A 282 -6.01 -14.10 8.29
CA LYS A 282 -6.26 -15.08 7.21
C LYS A 282 -6.10 -16.51 7.71
#